data_f80ba8d69e02533077d071e9fd82b02e
#
_entry.id   f80ba8d69e02533077d071e9fd82b02e
#
_cell.length_a   1.000
_cell.length_b   1.000
_cell.length_c   1.000
_cell.angle_alpha   90.00
_cell.angle_beta   90.00
_cell.angle_gamma   90.00
#
_symmetry.space_group_name_H-M   'P 1'
#
loop_
_entity.id
_entity.type
_entity.pdbx_description
1 polymer ?
#
loop_
_entity_poly.entity_id
_entity_poly.type
_entity_poly.pdbx_seq_one_letter_code
_entity_poly.pdbx_strand_id
1 'polypeptide(L)'
;MSNAPPMPDHKLPQENYLNATYGLRSWLLTTDHKRIALLYLGSVTFFFFIGGIFATMIRIHLLTPSGALVTPETYNKLFTMHGVAMIFFFLIPSIPAVLGNFLIPLMIGAKDLAFPKINLLSWYIYIIGGCFVLYSFSTGGLDTGWTFYTPLSSVYSNSAVTPAVLGIFINGFSSILTGLNFIVTIHTMRAPGMTWFRLPLFAWAHYATSIVMILGTPVVAITLLLAGLERMFHLGFFNPALGGDPILFQHLFWFYSHPAVYIMILPSMGVISEIIPTFARKPIFGYSFIAGSSIAIAVIGFLVWAHHMFVTGESAYAALTFSFLSYLVAIPSAVKVFNWTSTLYKGSISWDTPMLYAFGFIGLFLIGGLTGLFLACLGLDIHIHDTYFVVAHFHYIMVGGAVMGYVGGLHFWWPKITGRLYPEVLSRIAAVTLFVGFNLTFFPQFILGYLGMPRRYHTYPPEFQVLNVLSSAGASILALGYLLPMLYLTWSMRYGKVAGQNPWPATGLEWKTDSPPPTENFHVTPEVTWEPYDFQNRPDLGLAAGAPLPAPAHGDD
;
A
#
# COMPACT_ATOMS: atom_id res chain seq x y z
N MET A 1 -31.97 22.56 -27.41
CA MET A 1 -32.57 22.35 -26.09
C MET A 1 -32.92 20.87 -26.02
N SER A 2 -32.12 20.03 -25.40
CA SER A 2 -32.36 18.60 -25.27
C SER A 2 -33.26 18.36 -24.04
N ASN A 3 -34.46 17.83 -24.27
CA ASN A 3 -35.37 17.36 -23.24
C ASN A 3 -34.86 16.03 -22.65
N ALA A 4 -33.75 16.08 -21.92
CA ALA A 4 -33.38 14.98 -21.05
C ALA A 4 -34.27 15.06 -19.79
N PRO A 5 -34.90 13.95 -19.34
CA PRO A 5 -35.69 13.97 -18.11
C PRO A 5 -34.76 14.31 -16.94
N PRO A 6 -35.23 15.08 -15.92
CA PRO A 6 -34.47 15.39 -14.76
C PRO A 6 -34.03 14.06 -14.09
N MET A 7 -32.74 13.94 -13.78
CA MET A 7 -32.24 12.78 -13.03
C MET A 7 -32.98 12.69 -11.69
N PRO A 8 -33.41 11.49 -11.28
CA PRO A 8 -34.11 11.33 -10.01
C PRO A 8 -33.23 11.83 -8.87
N ASP A 9 -33.82 12.57 -7.92
CA ASP A 9 -33.19 13.00 -6.67
C ASP A 9 -32.60 11.77 -5.95
N HIS A 10 -31.31 11.52 -6.13
CA HIS A 10 -30.62 10.44 -5.45
C HIS A 10 -30.45 10.79 -3.97
N LYS A 11 -31.40 10.39 -3.14
CA LYS A 11 -31.26 10.43 -1.70
C LYS A 11 -30.36 9.28 -1.27
N LEU A 12 -29.51 9.50 -0.24
CA LEU A 12 -28.78 8.41 0.40
C LEU A 12 -29.76 7.37 0.93
N PRO A 13 -29.46 6.05 0.88
CA PRO A 13 -30.28 5.01 1.47
C PRO A 13 -30.65 5.34 2.91
N GLN A 14 -31.89 5.11 3.31
CA GLN A 14 -32.35 5.46 4.67
C GLN A 14 -31.54 4.75 5.74
N GLU A 15 -31.22 3.48 5.55
CA GLU A 15 -30.39 2.67 6.45
C GLU A 15 -29.22 2.04 5.70
N ASN A 16 -28.02 2.26 6.21
CA ASN A 16 -26.76 1.75 5.66
C ASN A 16 -25.77 1.47 6.80
N TYR A 17 -24.61 0.89 6.50
CA TYR A 17 -23.63 0.51 7.50
C TYR A 17 -23.11 1.69 8.36
N LEU A 18 -23.19 2.94 7.90
CA LEU A 18 -22.76 4.11 8.66
C LEU A 18 -23.77 4.50 9.75
N ASN A 19 -25.07 4.38 9.47
CA ASN A 19 -26.15 4.90 10.31
C ASN A 19 -27.04 3.81 10.93
N ALA A 20 -26.79 2.51 10.68
CA ALA A 20 -27.56 1.40 11.27
C ALA A 20 -27.54 1.41 12.80
N THR A 21 -26.46 1.89 13.42
CA THR A 21 -26.34 2.08 14.87
C THR A 21 -25.41 3.26 15.18
N TYR A 22 -25.64 3.93 16.33
CA TYR A 22 -24.90 5.11 16.73
C TYR A 22 -24.13 4.92 18.03
N GLY A 23 -23.16 5.81 18.26
CA GLY A 23 -22.36 5.89 19.47
C GLY A 23 -21.05 5.12 19.40
N LEU A 24 -20.08 5.55 20.21
CA LEU A 24 -18.71 5.03 20.21
C LEU A 24 -18.66 3.50 20.45
N ARG A 25 -19.49 3.00 21.37
CA ARG A 25 -19.55 1.57 21.68
C ARG A 25 -19.95 0.72 20.47
N SER A 26 -20.87 1.22 19.61
CA SER A 26 -21.29 0.50 18.41
C SER A 26 -20.20 0.38 17.36
N TRP A 27 -19.28 1.34 17.31
CA TRP A 27 -18.12 1.31 16.43
C TRP A 27 -17.01 0.42 16.99
N LEU A 28 -16.67 0.57 18.27
CA LEU A 28 -15.58 -0.21 18.87
C LEU A 28 -15.89 -1.70 19.01
N LEU A 29 -17.15 -2.10 19.09
CA LEU A 29 -17.57 -3.50 19.20
C LEU A 29 -18.22 -4.04 17.92
N THR A 30 -18.05 -3.33 16.80
CA THR A 30 -18.64 -3.73 15.51
C THR A 30 -18.02 -5.01 14.98
N THR A 31 -18.84 -5.84 14.34
CA THR A 31 -18.36 -6.96 13.54
C THR A 31 -18.53 -6.74 12.04
N ASP A 32 -19.13 -5.61 11.63
CA ASP A 32 -19.27 -5.24 10.22
C ASP A 32 -17.90 -4.89 9.62
N HIS A 33 -17.50 -5.63 8.60
CA HIS A 33 -16.20 -5.47 7.94
C HIS A 33 -15.98 -4.05 7.39
N LYS A 34 -17.04 -3.34 6.97
CA LYS A 34 -16.98 -1.98 6.44
C LYS A 34 -16.62 -0.97 7.52
N ARG A 35 -17.22 -1.10 8.71
CA ARG A 35 -16.88 -0.25 9.86
C ARG A 35 -15.46 -0.52 10.36
N ILE A 36 -15.05 -1.80 10.41
CA ILE A 36 -13.68 -2.17 10.78
C ILE A 36 -12.68 -1.59 9.78
N ALA A 37 -12.98 -1.61 8.49
CA ALA A 37 -12.18 -0.95 7.45
C ALA A 37 -12.01 0.56 7.71
N LEU A 38 -13.06 1.27 8.16
CA LEU A 38 -12.96 2.69 8.52
C LEU A 38 -12.17 2.93 9.82
N LEU A 39 -12.25 2.02 10.78
CA LEU A 39 -11.38 2.07 11.97
C LEU A 39 -9.90 1.92 11.57
N TYR A 40 -9.58 1.01 10.65
CA TYR A 40 -8.25 0.91 10.08
C TYR A 40 -7.88 2.15 9.27
N LEU A 41 -8.78 2.71 8.45
CA LEU A 41 -8.53 3.93 7.67
C LEU A 41 -8.06 5.08 8.58
N GLY A 42 -8.78 5.33 9.69
CA GLY A 42 -8.38 6.34 10.66
C GLY A 42 -7.01 6.05 11.28
N SER A 43 -6.77 4.81 11.66
CA SER A 43 -5.54 4.38 12.34
C SER A 43 -4.30 4.44 11.42
N VAL A 44 -4.40 3.92 10.19
CA VAL A 44 -3.27 3.97 9.24
C VAL A 44 -2.98 5.39 8.77
N THR A 45 -4.02 6.23 8.62
CA THR A 45 -3.86 7.65 8.28
C THR A 45 -3.12 8.39 9.38
N PHE A 46 -3.41 8.11 10.65
CA PHE A 46 -2.69 8.68 11.79
C PHE A 46 -1.18 8.34 11.73
N PHE A 47 -0.82 7.07 11.51
CA PHE A 47 0.60 6.68 11.38
C PHE A 47 1.26 7.24 10.13
N PHE A 48 0.53 7.40 9.03
CA PHE A 48 1.02 8.06 7.82
C PHE A 48 1.46 9.50 8.10
N PHE A 49 0.65 10.28 8.83
CA PHE A 49 1.03 11.65 9.16
C PHE A 49 2.16 11.73 10.17
N ILE A 50 2.21 10.85 11.16
CA ILE A 50 3.37 10.78 12.09
C ILE A 50 4.66 10.49 11.30
N GLY A 51 4.66 9.46 10.46
CA GLY A 51 5.83 9.13 9.64
C GLY A 51 6.16 10.25 8.65
N GLY A 52 5.16 10.94 8.08
CA GLY A 52 5.33 12.09 7.20
C GLY A 52 5.98 13.29 7.90
N ILE A 53 5.62 13.56 9.16
CA ILE A 53 6.28 14.61 9.97
C ILE A 53 7.76 14.29 10.16
N PHE A 54 8.11 13.04 10.50
CA PHE A 54 9.52 12.65 10.61
C PHE A 54 10.28 12.80 9.29
N ALA A 55 9.67 12.41 8.15
CA ALA A 55 10.26 12.60 6.84
C ALA A 55 10.49 14.09 6.52
N THR A 56 9.54 14.95 6.85
CA THR A 56 9.66 16.41 6.68
C THR A 56 10.83 16.96 7.49
N MET A 57 10.97 16.55 8.74
CA MET A 57 12.10 16.96 9.59
C MET A 57 13.44 16.51 9.01
N ILE A 58 13.54 15.28 8.48
CA ILE A 58 14.74 14.77 7.78
C ILE A 58 15.06 15.67 6.58
N ARG A 59 14.08 16.01 5.76
CA ARG A 59 14.31 16.83 4.56
C ARG A 59 14.69 18.28 4.87
N ILE A 60 14.13 18.87 5.93
CA ILE A 60 14.52 20.21 6.42
C ILE A 60 15.97 20.15 6.95
N HIS A 61 16.33 19.11 7.70
CA HIS A 61 17.72 18.95 8.21
C HIS A 61 18.73 18.89 7.09
N LEU A 62 18.43 18.20 5.99
CA LEU A 62 19.30 18.04 4.82
C LEU A 62 19.26 19.21 3.82
N LEU A 63 18.70 20.37 4.18
CA LEU A 63 18.82 21.60 3.36
C LEU A 63 20.24 22.13 3.31
N THR A 64 21.04 21.85 4.32
CA THR A 64 22.45 22.28 4.40
C THR A 64 23.38 21.08 4.59
N PRO A 65 24.62 21.13 4.06
CA PRO A 65 25.58 20.03 4.16
C PRO A 65 25.92 19.61 5.59
N SER A 66 25.98 20.55 6.51
CA SER A 66 26.29 20.29 7.93
C SER A 66 25.09 19.85 8.77
N GLY A 67 23.87 19.89 8.20
CA GLY A 67 22.63 19.69 8.94
C GLY A 67 22.28 20.91 9.80
N ALA A 68 21.01 21.39 9.68
CA ALA A 68 20.62 22.65 10.32
C ALA A 68 19.60 22.50 11.46
N LEU A 69 18.91 21.35 11.58
CA LEU A 69 17.71 21.26 12.42
C LEU A 69 17.92 20.51 13.72
N VAL A 70 18.62 19.36 13.69
CA VAL A 70 18.69 18.43 14.81
C VAL A 70 20.11 17.87 15.01
N THR A 71 20.36 17.30 16.20
CA THR A 71 21.61 16.57 16.49
C THR A 71 21.71 15.27 15.69
N PRO A 72 22.93 14.69 15.51
CA PRO A 72 23.11 13.39 14.85
C PRO A 72 22.24 12.28 15.44
N GLU A 73 22.16 12.20 16.78
CA GLU A 73 21.36 11.20 17.47
C GLU A 73 19.88 11.36 17.17
N THR A 74 19.38 12.59 17.17
CA THR A 74 17.98 12.88 16.83
C THR A 74 17.69 12.54 15.36
N TYR A 75 18.63 12.84 14.45
CA TYR A 75 18.50 12.47 13.04
C TYR A 75 18.37 10.94 12.86
N ASN A 76 19.21 10.17 13.55
CA ASN A 76 19.14 8.70 13.54
C ASN A 76 17.78 8.17 14.03
N LYS A 77 17.21 8.83 15.04
CA LYS A 77 15.88 8.50 15.53
C LYS A 77 14.79 8.86 14.50
N LEU A 78 14.89 10.01 13.84
CA LEU A 78 13.90 10.45 12.86
C LEU A 78 13.77 9.48 11.68
N PHE A 79 14.87 9.05 11.04
CA PHE A 79 14.75 8.12 9.92
C PHE A 79 14.29 6.72 10.36
N THR A 80 14.66 6.28 11.57
CA THR A 80 14.21 5.01 12.12
C THR A 80 12.72 5.03 12.40
N MET A 81 12.23 6.04 13.11
CA MET A 81 10.81 6.20 13.45
C MET A 81 9.95 6.40 12.19
N HIS A 82 10.47 7.17 11.20
CA HIS A 82 9.82 7.27 9.88
C HIS A 82 9.63 5.89 9.25
N GLY A 83 10.70 5.09 9.16
CA GLY A 83 10.64 3.76 8.56
C GLY A 83 9.70 2.82 9.28
N VAL A 84 9.74 2.76 10.61
CA VAL A 84 8.86 1.90 11.43
C VAL A 84 7.40 2.28 11.26
N ALA A 85 7.05 3.56 11.36
CA ALA A 85 5.68 4.03 11.20
C ALA A 85 5.15 3.75 9.79
N MET A 86 5.94 4.06 8.76
CA MET A 86 5.52 3.91 7.36
C MET A 86 5.40 2.46 6.93
N ILE A 87 6.30 1.58 7.33
CA ILE A 87 6.30 0.20 6.85
C ILE A 87 5.28 -0.63 7.62
N PHE A 88 5.40 -0.71 8.95
CA PHE A 88 4.62 -1.65 9.76
C PHE A 88 3.22 -1.16 10.10
N PHE A 89 2.99 0.16 10.17
CA PHE A 89 1.73 0.75 10.61
C PHE A 89 0.97 1.53 9.53
N PHE A 90 1.57 1.71 8.36
CA PHE A 90 0.89 2.30 7.22
C PHE A 90 0.92 1.41 5.97
N LEU A 91 2.07 1.16 5.34
CA LEU A 91 2.12 0.50 4.02
C LEU A 91 1.56 -0.93 4.05
N ILE A 92 1.98 -1.75 5.01
CA ILE A 92 1.51 -3.14 5.12
C ILE A 92 -0.01 -3.22 5.34
N PRO A 93 -0.62 -2.49 6.30
CA PRO A 93 -2.06 -2.59 6.55
C PRO A 93 -2.93 -1.73 5.63
N SER A 94 -2.42 -0.68 4.96
CA SER A 94 -3.23 0.33 4.29
C SER A 94 -4.22 -0.25 3.29
N ILE A 95 -3.77 -0.94 2.25
CA ILE A 95 -4.69 -1.48 1.24
C ILE A 95 -5.40 -2.73 1.74
N PRO A 96 -4.74 -3.76 2.32
CA PRO A 96 -5.43 -4.94 2.77
C PRO A 96 -6.46 -4.67 3.87
N ALA A 97 -6.08 -3.97 4.94
CA ALA A 97 -6.96 -3.78 6.08
C ALA A 97 -8.00 -2.66 5.88
N VAL A 98 -7.79 -1.73 4.96
CA VAL A 98 -8.77 -0.69 4.61
C VAL A 98 -9.58 -1.12 3.39
N LEU A 99 -8.98 -1.09 2.20
CA LEU A 99 -9.71 -1.37 0.96
C LEU A 99 -10.08 -2.84 0.83
N GLY A 100 -9.16 -3.77 1.14
CA GLY A 100 -9.42 -5.21 1.08
C GLY A 100 -10.54 -5.63 2.04
N ASN A 101 -10.48 -5.14 3.27
CA ASN A 101 -11.50 -5.43 4.28
C ASN A 101 -12.88 -4.90 3.87
N PHE A 102 -12.94 -3.68 3.31
CA PHE A 102 -14.19 -3.10 2.82
C PHE A 102 -14.73 -3.81 1.58
N LEU A 103 -13.88 -4.14 0.61
CA LEU A 103 -14.27 -4.48 -0.75
C LEU A 103 -14.37 -5.98 -1.03
N ILE A 104 -13.51 -6.82 -0.43
CA ILE A 104 -13.49 -8.25 -0.76
C ILE A 104 -14.87 -8.90 -0.59
N PRO A 105 -15.59 -8.74 0.54
CA PRO A 105 -16.92 -9.31 0.65
C PRO A 105 -17.91 -8.77 -0.40
N LEU A 106 -17.87 -7.46 -0.66
CA LEU A 106 -18.72 -6.84 -1.68
C LEU A 106 -18.41 -7.37 -3.09
N MET A 107 -17.14 -7.49 -3.44
CA MET A 107 -16.71 -7.91 -4.78
C MET A 107 -17.01 -9.38 -5.08
N ILE A 108 -17.04 -10.23 -4.05
CA ILE A 108 -17.34 -11.67 -4.21
C ILE A 108 -18.79 -12.03 -3.89
N GLY A 109 -19.62 -11.06 -3.50
CA GLY A 109 -21.02 -11.24 -3.16
C GLY A 109 -21.28 -11.87 -1.79
N ALA A 110 -20.33 -11.77 -0.86
CA ALA A 110 -20.45 -12.25 0.51
C ALA A 110 -21.11 -11.19 1.41
N LYS A 111 -21.82 -11.64 2.45
CA LYS A 111 -22.43 -10.76 3.45
C LYS A 111 -21.40 -10.11 4.38
N ASP A 112 -20.32 -10.81 4.71
CA ASP A 112 -19.21 -10.36 5.56
C ASP A 112 -17.98 -11.23 5.28
N LEU A 113 -16.89 -10.99 6.01
CA LEU A 113 -15.76 -11.91 6.07
C LEU A 113 -16.12 -13.19 6.83
N ALA A 114 -15.39 -14.29 6.59
CA ALA A 114 -15.67 -15.59 7.21
C ALA A 114 -15.62 -15.55 8.75
N PHE A 115 -14.74 -14.71 9.32
CA PHE A 115 -14.55 -14.58 10.76
C PHE A 115 -14.68 -13.13 11.23
N PRO A 116 -15.90 -12.56 11.36
CA PRO A 116 -16.09 -11.14 11.69
C PRO A 116 -15.50 -10.73 13.06
N LYS A 117 -15.57 -11.60 14.06
CA LYS A 117 -14.98 -11.35 15.38
C LYS A 117 -13.44 -11.35 15.35
N ILE A 118 -12.84 -12.23 14.55
CA ILE A 118 -11.39 -12.25 14.34
C ILE A 118 -10.95 -11.00 13.58
N ASN A 119 -11.77 -10.50 12.68
CA ASN A 119 -11.52 -9.25 11.97
C ASN A 119 -11.45 -8.06 12.95
N LEU A 120 -12.38 -7.94 13.87
CA LEU A 120 -12.34 -6.92 14.93
C LEU A 120 -11.11 -7.11 15.84
N LEU A 121 -10.81 -8.36 16.23
CA LEU A 121 -9.63 -8.68 17.03
C LEU A 121 -8.34 -8.26 16.34
N SER A 122 -8.23 -8.42 15.02
CA SER A 122 -7.05 -7.98 14.27
C SER A 122 -6.81 -6.47 14.40
N TRP A 123 -7.88 -5.66 14.39
CA TRP A 123 -7.78 -4.22 14.62
C TRP A 123 -7.33 -3.88 16.06
N TYR A 124 -7.86 -4.57 17.07
CA TYR A 124 -7.40 -4.35 18.45
C TYR A 124 -5.92 -4.67 18.62
N ILE A 125 -5.45 -5.78 18.05
CA ILE A 125 -4.04 -6.18 18.08
C ILE A 125 -3.17 -5.12 17.39
N TYR A 126 -3.60 -4.61 16.24
CA TYR A 126 -2.93 -3.51 15.54
C TYR A 126 -2.82 -2.26 16.41
N ILE A 127 -3.89 -1.85 17.09
CA ILE A 127 -3.88 -0.69 18.00
C ILE A 127 -2.93 -0.92 19.18
N ILE A 128 -2.97 -2.09 19.79
CA ILE A 128 -2.08 -2.44 20.91
C ILE A 128 -0.60 -2.37 20.45
N GLY A 129 -0.27 -2.99 19.32
CA GLY A 129 1.08 -2.89 18.74
C GLY A 129 1.49 -1.45 18.46
N GLY A 130 0.57 -0.64 17.91
CA GLY A 130 0.76 0.80 17.69
C GLY A 130 1.03 1.58 18.97
N CYS A 131 0.33 1.29 20.06
CA CYS A 131 0.58 1.91 21.36
C CYS A 131 1.99 1.63 21.89
N PHE A 132 2.50 0.41 21.76
CA PHE A 132 3.88 0.07 22.13
C PHE A 132 4.91 0.84 21.30
N VAL A 133 4.69 0.99 20.00
CA VAL A 133 5.58 1.78 19.12
C VAL A 133 5.53 3.27 19.46
N LEU A 134 4.34 3.83 19.70
CA LEU A 134 4.19 5.23 20.13
C LEU A 134 4.86 5.47 21.50
N TYR A 135 4.74 4.52 22.41
CA TYR A 135 5.46 4.57 23.70
C TYR A 135 6.97 4.60 23.45
N SER A 136 7.52 3.74 22.57
CA SER A 136 8.93 3.79 22.17
C SER A 136 9.32 5.16 21.62
N PHE A 137 8.51 5.75 20.73
CA PHE A 137 8.78 7.07 20.16
C PHE A 137 8.82 8.18 21.22
N SER A 138 7.95 8.10 22.23
CA SER A 138 7.86 9.10 23.30
C SER A 138 8.91 8.95 24.38
N THR A 139 9.46 7.75 24.61
CA THR A 139 10.40 7.43 25.71
C THR A 139 11.85 7.35 25.28
N GLY A 140 12.24 8.08 24.26
CA GLY A 140 13.63 8.17 23.80
C GLY A 140 13.84 7.91 22.32
N GLY A 141 12.84 7.40 21.62
CA GLY A 141 12.90 7.12 20.18
C GLY A 141 13.69 5.85 19.85
N LEU A 142 13.96 5.66 18.56
CA LEU A 142 14.67 4.53 17.99
C LEU A 142 15.78 5.01 17.07
N ASP A 143 16.98 4.46 17.17
CA ASP A 143 18.16 4.84 16.37
C ASP A 143 18.76 3.69 15.55
N THR A 144 18.11 2.52 15.53
CA THR A 144 18.66 1.28 14.96
C THR A 144 18.44 1.13 13.45
N GLY A 145 17.70 2.04 12.81
CA GLY A 145 17.07 1.78 11.52
C GLY A 145 15.85 0.86 11.67
N TRP A 146 14.94 0.91 10.68
CA TRP A 146 13.71 0.10 10.68
C TRP A 146 13.96 -1.40 10.53
N THR A 147 15.18 -1.79 10.14
CA THR A 147 15.61 -3.18 9.95
C THR A 147 16.08 -3.84 11.25
N PHE A 148 16.31 -3.07 12.32
CA PHE A 148 16.72 -3.58 13.63
C PHE A 148 17.96 -4.49 13.60
N TYR A 149 18.96 -4.21 12.76
CA TYR A 149 20.15 -5.04 12.62
C TYR A 149 20.89 -5.21 13.96
N THR A 150 21.17 -6.46 14.28
CA THR A 150 22.02 -6.84 15.41
C THR A 150 23.50 -6.79 14.99
N PRO A 151 24.43 -6.54 15.92
CA PRO A 151 24.27 -6.34 17.36
C PRO A 151 23.87 -4.92 17.78
N LEU A 152 23.70 -3.95 16.85
CA LEU A 152 23.32 -2.59 17.21
C LEU A 152 22.01 -2.56 18.02
N SER A 153 20.97 -3.23 17.55
CA SER A 153 19.64 -3.21 18.20
C SER A 153 19.59 -4.04 19.49
N SER A 154 20.35 -5.13 19.56
CA SER A 154 20.30 -6.06 20.69
C SER A 154 21.28 -5.73 21.81
N VAL A 155 22.41 -5.07 21.49
CA VAL A 155 23.51 -4.85 22.46
C VAL A 155 23.85 -3.37 22.64
N TYR A 156 24.10 -2.63 21.53
CA TYR A 156 24.77 -1.33 21.62
C TYR A 156 23.83 -0.12 21.69
N SER A 157 22.60 -0.22 21.17
CA SER A 157 21.66 0.89 21.22
C SER A 157 21.12 1.12 22.64
N ASN A 158 21.16 2.36 23.11
CA ASN A 158 20.53 2.80 24.36
C ASN A 158 19.09 3.33 24.14
N SER A 159 18.56 3.25 22.93
CA SER A 159 17.22 3.73 22.60
C SER A 159 16.12 2.75 23.03
N ALA A 160 14.87 3.17 22.89
CA ALA A 160 13.69 2.39 23.31
C ALA A 160 13.34 1.25 22.34
N VAL A 161 14.31 0.36 22.04
CA VAL A 161 14.16 -0.75 21.08
C VAL A 161 13.16 -1.80 21.56
N THR A 162 13.22 -2.21 22.82
CA THR A 162 12.40 -3.30 23.37
C THR A 162 10.89 -3.08 23.16
N PRO A 163 10.29 -1.93 23.53
CA PRO A 163 8.86 -1.71 23.29
C PRO A 163 8.51 -1.66 21.78
N ALA A 164 9.40 -1.12 20.92
CA ALA A 164 9.14 -1.11 19.49
C ALA A 164 9.12 -2.51 18.88
N VAL A 165 10.11 -3.34 19.21
CA VAL A 165 10.18 -4.74 18.76
C VAL A 165 8.97 -5.52 19.24
N LEU A 166 8.55 -5.35 20.49
CA LEU A 166 7.34 -5.96 21.03
C LEU A 166 6.08 -5.48 20.31
N GLY A 167 5.98 -4.18 20.00
CA GLY A 167 4.86 -3.61 19.26
C GLY A 167 4.73 -4.17 17.84
N ILE A 168 5.86 -4.33 17.13
CA ILE A 168 5.87 -4.92 15.78
C ILE A 168 5.56 -6.42 15.84
N PHE A 169 6.09 -7.15 16.83
CA PHE A 169 5.78 -8.55 17.09
C PHE A 169 4.28 -8.76 17.28
N ILE A 170 3.64 -7.96 18.15
CA ILE A 170 2.19 -7.99 18.39
C ILE A 170 1.44 -7.69 17.08
N ASN A 171 1.84 -6.64 16.36
CA ASN A 171 1.20 -6.25 15.10
C ASN A 171 1.27 -7.36 14.03
N GLY A 172 2.29 -8.20 14.04
CA GLY A 172 2.40 -9.36 13.14
C GLY A 172 1.17 -10.28 13.20
N PHE A 173 0.60 -10.51 14.38
CA PHE A 173 -0.61 -11.32 14.53
C PHE A 173 -1.83 -10.68 13.84
N SER A 174 -1.93 -9.35 13.82
CA SER A 174 -2.99 -8.65 13.08
C SER A 174 -2.94 -8.99 11.58
N SER A 175 -1.76 -8.98 10.98
CA SER A 175 -1.57 -9.32 9.56
C SER A 175 -1.90 -10.79 9.27
N ILE A 176 -1.47 -11.72 10.13
CA ILE A 176 -1.77 -13.16 9.98
C ILE A 176 -3.29 -13.39 10.02
N LEU A 177 -3.99 -12.80 10.99
CA LEU A 177 -5.44 -12.95 11.13
C LEU A 177 -6.20 -12.35 9.94
N THR A 178 -5.75 -11.22 9.42
CA THR A 178 -6.31 -10.59 8.21
C THR A 178 -6.13 -11.50 6.99
N GLY A 179 -4.92 -12.00 6.75
CA GLY A 179 -4.64 -12.91 5.64
C GLY A 179 -5.43 -14.20 5.70
N LEU A 180 -5.51 -14.83 6.89
CA LEU A 180 -6.33 -16.03 7.10
C LEU A 180 -7.80 -15.77 6.78
N ASN A 181 -8.34 -14.65 7.26
CA ASN A 181 -9.73 -14.30 7.04
C ASN A 181 -10.05 -14.12 5.55
N PHE A 182 -9.18 -13.43 4.80
CA PHE A 182 -9.36 -13.25 3.35
C PHE A 182 -9.30 -14.57 2.58
N ILE A 183 -8.35 -15.45 2.89
CA ILE A 183 -8.26 -16.75 2.23
C ILE A 183 -9.53 -17.56 2.46
N VAL A 184 -9.96 -17.70 3.70
CA VAL A 184 -11.17 -18.48 4.02
C VAL A 184 -12.41 -17.86 3.37
N THR A 185 -12.56 -16.53 3.42
CA THR A 185 -13.68 -15.82 2.80
C THR A 185 -13.73 -16.08 1.29
N ILE A 186 -12.60 -15.94 0.58
CA ILE A 186 -12.55 -16.19 -0.86
C ILE A 186 -12.81 -17.66 -1.20
N HIS A 187 -12.39 -18.59 -0.37
CA HIS A 187 -12.67 -20.02 -0.62
C HIS A 187 -14.12 -20.43 -0.38
N THR A 188 -14.75 -19.90 0.67
CA THR A 188 -16.01 -20.47 1.20
C THR A 188 -17.23 -19.60 0.96
N MET A 189 -17.08 -18.29 0.69
CA MET A 189 -18.18 -17.34 0.71
C MET A 189 -18.46 -16.65 -0.64
N ARG A 190 -17.88 -17.11 -1.73
CA ARG A 190 -18.19 -16.57 -3.05
C ARG A 190 -19.66 -16.79 -3.41
N ALA A 191 -20.28 -15.77 -4.01
CA ALA A 191 -21.63 -15.86 -4.53
C ALA A 191 -21.76 -16.97 -5.60
N PRO A 192 -22.96 -17.54 -5.79
CA PRO A 192 -23.23 -18.47 -6.87
C PRO A 192 -22.77 -17.92 -8.22
N GLY A 193 -22.09 -18.77 -9.01
CA GLY A 193 -21.51 -18.38 -10.31
C GLY A 193 -20.18 -17.64 -10.25
N MET A 194 -19.71 -17.19 -9.09
CA MET A 194 -18.40 -16.57 -8.88
C MET A 194 -17.31 -17.66 -8.86
N THR A 195 -16.87 -18.11 -10.01
CA THR A 195 -15.75 -19.06 -10.15
C THR A 195 -14.41 -18.36 -9.93
N TRP A 196 -13.31 -19.12 -9.82
CA TRP A 196 -11.96 -18.55 -9.68
C TRP A 196 -11.63 -17.58 -10.82
N PHE A 197 -11.93 -17.93 -12.06
CA PHE A 197 -11.66 -17.06 -13.22
C PHE A 197 -12.74 -15.99 -13.46
N ARG A 198 -13.70 -15.86 -12.56
CA ARG A 198 -14.63 -14.71 -12.48
C ARG A 198 -14.34 -13.78 -11.30
N LEU A 199 -13.35 -14.10 -10.46
CA LEU A 199 -12.92 -13.22 -9.39
C LEU A 199 -12.34 -11.90 -9.95
N PRO A 200 -12.64 -10.74 -9.34
CA PRO A 200 -11.94 -9.49 -9.62
C PRO A 200 -10.43 -9.63 -9.39
N LEU A 201 -9.63 -8.94 -10.18
CA LEU A 201 -8.16 -8.96 -10.05
C LEU A 201 -7.69 -8.38 -8.72
N PHE A 202 -8.45 -7.47 -8.14
CA PHE A 202 -8.24 -7.01 -6.78
C PHE A 202 -8.33 -8.16 -5.75
N ALA A 203 -9.30 -9.06 -5.89
CA ALA A 203 -9.41 -10.24 -5.03
C ALA A 203 -8.26 -11.22 -5.25
N TRP A 204 -7.80 -11.44 -6.49
CA TRP A 204 -6.61 -12.23 -6.78
C TRP A 204 -5.34 -11.67 -6.15
N ALA A 205 -5.16 -10.33 -6.23
CA ALA A 205 -4.02 -9.65 -5.62
C ALA A 205 -4.03 -9.83 -4.09
N HIS A 206 -5.19 -9.69 -3.45
CA HIS A 206 -5.33 -9.90 -2.00
C HIS A 206 -5.18 -11.36 -1.60
N TYR A 207 -5.62 -12.31 -2.43
CA TYR A 207 -5.39 -13.73 -2.20
C TYR A 207 -3.90 -14.06 -2.19
N ALA A 208 -3.16 -13.59 -3.20
CA ALA A 208 -1.70 -13.73 -3.27
C ALA A 208 -1.00 -13.06 -2.07
N THR A 209 -1.41 -11.84 -1.73
CA THR A 209 -0.89 -11.10 -0.57
C THR A 209 -1.15 -11.85 0.73
N SER A 210 -2.33 -12.45 0.90
CA SER A 210 -2.70 -13.20 2.10
C SER A 210 -1.84 -14.45 2.30
N ILE A 211 -1.48 -15.14 1.21
CA ILE A 211 -0.52 -16.25 1.26
C ILE A 211 0.83 -15.77 1.83
N VAL A 212 1.32 -14.63 1.33
CA VAL A 212 2.58 -14.04 1.82
C VAL A 212 2.48 -13.65 3.29
N MET A 213 1.36 -13.05 3.72
CA MET A 213 1.13 -12.68 5.13
C MET A 213 1.20 -13.89 6.06
N ILE A 214 0.54 -14.99 5.71
CA ILE A 214 0.48 -16.17 6.57
C ILE A 214 1.83 -16.89 6.64
N LEU A 215 2.54 -17.01 5.52
CA LEU A 215 3.80 -17.75 5.47
C LEU A 215 5.00 -16.92 5.97
N GLY A 216 5.02 -15.65 5.65
CA GLY A 216 6.17 -14.78 5.93
C GLY A 216 6.15 -14.13 7.32
N THR A 217 5.00 -13.62 7.76
CA THR A 217 4.91 -12.86 9.01
C THR A 217 5.39 -13.62 10.26
N PRO A 218 5.17 -14.95 10.41
CA PRO A 218 5.72 -15.70 11.54
C PRO A 218 7.24 -15.63 11.64
N VAL A 219 7.95 -15.56 10.51
CA VAL A 219 9.42 -15.52 10.50
C VAL A 219 9.95 -14.21 11.07
N VAL A 220 9.41 -13.06 10.67
CA VAL A 220 9.83 -11.78 11.27
C VAL A 220 9.39 -11.66 12.72
N ALA A 221 8.23 -12.22 13.08
CA ALA A 221 7.77 -12.22 14.46
C ALA A 221 8.78 -12.96 15.35
N ILE A 222 9.22 -14.17 14.96
CA ILE A 222 10.25 -14.93 15.68
C ILE A 222 11.59 -14.17 15.68
N THR A 223 12.00 -13.60 14.55
CA THR A 223 13.27 -12.84 14.44
C THR A 223 13.32 -11.68 15.42
N LEU A 224 12.26 -10.89 15.47
CA LEU A 224 12.18 -9.75 16.39
C LEU A 224 12.04 -10.19 17.85
N LEU A 225 11.31 -11.28 18.10
CA LEU A 225 11.22 -11.86 19.44
C LEU A 225 12.60 -12.30 19.95
N LEU A 226 13.39 -13.02 19.14
CA LEU A 226 14.74 -13.46 19.50
C LEU A 226 15.67 -12.27 19.76
N ALA A 227 15.63 -11.22 18.92
CA ALA A 227 16.39 -9.99 19.16
C ALA A 227 15.97 -9.27 20.45
N GLY A 228 14.68 -9.24 20.76
CA GLY A 228 14.14 -8.71 22.01
C GLY A 228 14.59 -9.53 23.24
N LEU A 229 14.55 -10.85 23.15
CA LEU A 229 15.03 -11.75 24.20
C LEU A 229 16.55 -11.62 24.43
N GLU A 230 17.35 -11.56 23.34
CA GLU A 230 18.78 -11.30 23.43
C GLU A 230 19.05 -10.00 24.17
N ARG A 231 18.33 -8.92 23.85
CA ARG A 231 18.47 -7.63 24.51
C ARG A 231 18.09 -7.65 25.98
N MET A 232 17.00 -8.33 26.35
CA MET A 232 16.48 -8.34 27.72
C MET A 232 17.25 -9.30 28.65
N PHE A 233 17.72 -10.43 28.11
CA PHE A 233 18.30 -11.53 28.89
C PHE A 233 19.77 -11.80 28.59
N HIS A 234 20.40 -10.95 27.71
CA HIS A 234 21.80 -11.09 27.30
C HIS A 234 22.13 -12.49 26.73
N LEU A 235 21.20 -13.01 25.89
CA LEU A 235 21.39 -14.28 25.19
C LEU A 235 22.27 -14.07 23.95
N GLY A 236 22.88 -15.17 23.46
CA GLY A 236 23.80 -15.10 22.30
C GLY A 236 23.19 -15.67 21.01
N PHE A 237 22.02 -15.24 20.58
CA PHE A 237 21.47 -15.67 19.30
C PHE A 237 22.19 -15.01 18.13
N PHE A 238 22.43 -13.72 18.21
CA PHE A 238 22.99 -12.90 17.15
C PHE A 238 24.24 -12.11 17.56
N ASN A 239 24.56 -12.08 18.87
CA ASN A 239 25.74 -11.39 19.39
C ASN A 239 27.00 -12.24 19.21
N PRO A 240 27.99 -11.82 18.37
CA PRO A 240 29.22 -12.59 18.15
C PRO A 240 30.05 -12.81 19.42
N ALA A 241 30.01 -11.89 20.36
CA ALA A 241 30.75 -12.04 21.63
C ALA A 241 30.25 -13.21 22.50
N LEU A 242 29.04 -13.69 22.25
CA LEU A 242 28.42 -14.84 22.93
C LEU A 242 28.25 -16.06 22.02
N GLY A 243 28.89 -16.05 20.83
CA GLY A 243 28.81 -17.14 19.85
C GLY A 243 27.63 -17.06 18.91
N GLY A 244 26.89 -15.95 18.89
CA GLY A 244 25.80 -15.70 17.96
C GLY A 244 26.25 -15.21 16.58
N ASP A 245 25.32 -15.15 15.63
CA ASP A 245 25.60 -14.75 14.26
C ASP A 245 24.67 -13.61 13.78
N PRO A 246 25.18 -12.39 13.55
CA PRO A 246 24.39 -11.26 13.05
C PRO A 246 23.93 -11.46 11.59
N ILE A 247 24.59 -12.31 10.79
CA ILE A 247 24.18 -12.63 9.43
C ILE A 247 22.92 -13.49 9.47
N LEU A 248 22.83 -14.41 10.45
CA LEU A 248 21.61 -15.19 10.67
C LEU A 248 20.39 -14.27 10.93
N PHE A 249 20.57 -13.18 11.73
CA PHE A 249 19.51 -12.18 11.90
C PHE A 249 19.07 -11.60 10.56
N GLN A 250 20.01 -11.22 9.70
CA GLN A 250 19.71 -10.61 8.40
C GLN A 250 18.97 -11.59 7.48
N HIS A 251 19.36 -12.86 7.41
CA HIS A 251 18.63 -13.88 6.65
C HIS A 251 17.20 -14.05 7.14
N LEU A 252 16.97 -14.20 8.43
CA LEU A 252 15.64 -14.35 9.02
C LEU A 252 14.79 -13.10 8.79
N PHE A 253 15.38 -11.90 8.97
CA PHE A 253 14.68 -10.64 8.75
C PHE A 253 14.26 -10.47 7.29
N TRP A 254 15.16 -10.68 6.34
CA TRP A 254 14.89 -10.45 4.92
C TRP A 254 14.07 -11.57 4.27
N PHE A 255 14.11 -12.78 4.80
CA PHE A 255 13.21 -13.86 4.37
C PHE A 255 11.72 -13.45 4.49
N TYR A 256 11.39 -12.58 5.43
CA TYR A 256 10.08 -11.92 5.48
C TYR A 256 10.08 -10.56 4.78
N SER A 257 11.07 -9.70 5.07
CA SER A 257 10.94 -8.28 4.72
C SER A 257 11.02 -8.04 3.21
N HIS A 258 11.57 -8.97 2.43
CA HIS A 258 11.40 -8.93 0.98
C HIS A 258 9.98 -9.37 0.54
N PRO A 259 9.42 -10.54 0.93
CA PRO A 259 7.99 -10.81 0.72
C PRO A 259 7.07 -9.69 1.24
N ALA A 260 7.42 -9.00 2.32
CA ALA A 260 6.65 -7.87 2.83
C ALA A 260 6.54 -6.71 1.83
N VAL A 261 7.55 -6.44 1.00
CA VAL A 261 7.43 -5.42 -0.05
C VAL A 261 6.37 -5.81 -1.09
N TYR A 262 6.16 -7.11 -1.30
CA TYR A 262 5.07 -7.60 -2.15
C TYR A 262 3.71 -7.54 -1.44
N ILE A 263 3.64 -7.70 -0.11
CA ILE A 263 2.41 -7.38 0.66
C ILE A 263 1.99 -5.93 0.43
N MET A 264 2.94 -5.01 0.32
CA MET A 264 2.67 -3.58 0.10
C MET A 264 2.22 -3.27 -1.33
N ILE A 265 2.84 -3.87 -2.36
CA ILE A 265 2.62 -3.47 -3.76
C ILE A 265 1.54 -4.28 -4.46
N LEU A 266 1.39 -5.59 -4.20
CA LEU A 266 0.41 -6.43 -4.89
C LEU A 266 -1.03 -5.94 -4.75
N PRO A 267 -1.52 -5.54 -3.56
CA PRO A 267 -2.87 -4.99 -3.41
C PRO A 267 -3.08 -3.73 -4.24
N SER A 268 -2.06 -2.86 -4.34
CA SER A 268 -2.11 -1.67 -5.18
C SER A 268 -2.21 -2.03 -6.67
N MET A 269 -1.46 -3.05 -7.12
CA MET A 269 -1.61 -3.58 -8.49
C MET A 269 -3.02 -4.11 -8.75
N GLY A 270 -3.68 -4.67 -7.72
CA GLY A 270 -5.10 -5.04 -7.76
C GLY A 270 -5.99 -3.82 -7.97
N VAL A 271 -5.77 -2.75 -7.22
CA VAL A 271 -6.50 -1.47 -7.39
C VAL A 271 -6.38 -0.94 -8.83
N ILE A 272 -5.17 -0.89 -9.36
CA ILE A 272 -4.91 -0.41 -10.73
C ILE A 272 -5.63 -1.27 -11.77
N SER A 273 -5.72 -2.58 -11.54
CA SER A 273 -6.42 -3.52 -12.41
C SER A 273 -7.95 -3.34 -12.41
N GLU A 274 -8.53 -2.70 -11.39
CA GLU A 274 -9.96 -2.31 -11.37
C GLU A 274 -10.18 -0.92 -12.01
N ILE A 275 -9.27 0.02 -11.78
CA ILE A 275 -9.40 1.40 -12.28
C ILE A 275 -9.23 1.44 -13.80
N ILE A 276 -8.17 0.82 -14.34
CA ILE A 276 -7.85 0.93 -15.77
C ILE A 276 -8.99 0.47 -16.68
N PRO A 277 -9.56 -0.74 -16.55
CA PRO A 277 -10.64 -1.17 -17.45
C PRO A 277 -11.88 -0.28 -17.31
N THR A 278 -12.19 0.20 -16.10
CA THR A 278 -13.34 1.07 -15.85
C THR A 278 -13.22 2.39 -16.60
N PHE A 279 -12.09 3.07 -16.51
CA PHE A 279 -11.88 4.38 -17.14
C PHE A 279 -11.36 4.31 -18.59
N ALA A 280 -10.87 3.15 -19.04
CA ALA A 280 -10.62 2.87 -20.46
C ALA A 280 -11.86 2.32 -21.17
N ARG A 281 -12.91 1.95 -20.42
CA ARG A 281 -14.18 1.37 -20.92
C ARG A 281 -13.95 0.17 -21.82
N LYS A 282 -13.05 -0.70 -21.39
CA LYS A 282 -12.59 -1.82 -22.20
C LYS A 282 -12.30 -3.01 -21.29
N PRO A 283 -12.61 -4.25 -21.74
CA PRO A 283 -12.19 -5.45 -21.02
C PRO A 283 -10.69 -5.45 -20.77
N ILE A 284 -10.27 -5.87 -19.58
CA ILE A 284 -8.86 -5.94 -19.27
C ILE A 284 -8.16 -6.97 -20.16
N PHE A 285 -7.04 -6.57 -20.75
CA PHE A 285 -6.26 -7.45 -21.60
C PHE A 285 -5.51 -8.50 -20.74
N GLY A 286 -5.63 -9.77 -21.13
CA GLY A 286 -4.84 -10.84 -20.49
C GLY A 286 -5.19 -11.09 -19.02
N TYR A 287 -6.48 -11.09 -18.66
CA TYR A 287 -6.97 -11.34 -17.30
C TYR A 287 -6.25 -12.50 -16.59
N SER A 288 -6.18 -13.68 -17.20
CA SER A 288 -5.58 -14.87 -16.59
C SER A 288 -4.07 -14.71 -16.35
N PHE A 289 -3.38 -13.95 -17.21
CA PHE A 289 -1.97 -13.64 -17.04
C PHE A 289 -1.74 -12.68 -15.87
N ILE A 290 -2.62 -11.69 -15.67
CA ILE A 290 -2.54 -10.77 -14.52
C ILE A 290 -2.85 -11.51 -13.22
N ALA A 291 -3.87 -12.38 -13.21
CA ALA A 291 -4.20 -13.20 -12.04
C ALA A 291 -3.03 -14.14 -11.69
N GLY A 292 -2.54 -14.90 -12.66
CA GLY A 292 -1.40 -15.82 -12.48
C GLY A 292 -0.11 -15.11 -12.08
N SER A 293 0.16 -13.91 -12.63
CA SER A 293 1.32 -13.10 -12.24
C SER A 293 1.29 -12.67 -10.78
N SER A 294 0.11 -12.45 -10.17
CA SER A 294 0.00 -12.15 -8.74
C SER A 294 0.50 -13.32 -7.88
N ILE A 295 0.11 -14.54 -8.22
CA ILE A 295 0.60 -15.76 -7.54
C ILE A 295 2.09 -15.96 -7.80
N ALA A 296 2.55 -15.76 -9.05
CA ALA A 296 3.97 -15.88 -9.40
C ALA A 296 4.85 -14.90 -8.59
N ILE A 297 4.43 -13.63 -8.44
CA ILE A 297 5.14 -12.66 -7.61
C ILE A 297 5.19 -13.13 -6.14
N ALA A 298 4.07 -13.61 -5.59
CA ALA A 298 4.02 -14.10 -4.22
C ALA A 298 5.00 -15.27 -3.98
N VAL A 299 5.08 -16.23 -4.92
CA VAL A 299 5.99 -17.39 -4.81
C VAL A 299 7.44 -16.99 -5.02
N ILE A 300 7.77 -16.30 -6.11
CA ILE A 300 9.15 -15.87 -6.42
C ILE A 300 9.68 -14.94 -5.34
N GLY A 301 8.82 -14.09 -4.77
CA GLY A 301 9.18 -13.17 -3.69
C GLY A 301 9.83 -13.84 -2.47
N PHE A 302 9.51 -15.09 -2.18
CA PHE A 302 10.19 -15.87 -1.12
C PHE A 302 11.57 -16.42 -1.50
N LEU A 303 11.99 -16.29 -2.75
CA LEU A 303 13.23 -16.90 -3.26
C LEU A 303 14.36 -15.87 -3.50
N VAL A 304 14.13 -14.57 -3.21
CA VAL A 304 15.00 -13.50 -3.67
C VAL A 304 15.57 -12.62 -2.54
N TRP A 305 15.30 -12.91 -1.30
CA TRP A 305 15.54 -12.00 -0.15
C TRP A 305 17.00 -11.56 0.02
N ALA A 306 17.99 -12.40 -0.34
CA ALA A 306 19.38 -12.10 -0.03
C ALA A 306 20.03 -11.08 -1.00
N HIS A 307 19.31 -10.55 -1.99
CA HIS A 307 19.80 -9.36 -2.69
C HIS A 307 19.90 -8.12 -1.77
N HIS A 308 19.23 -8.13 -0.61
CA HIS A 308 19.45 -7.13 0.44
C HIS A 308 20.77 -7.34 1.20
N MET A 309 21.52 -8.41 0.91
CA MET A 309 22.67 -8.86 1.69
C MET A 309 23.95 -9.01 0.84
N PHE A 310 23.99 -8.49 -0.38
CA PHE A 310 25.13 -8.68 -1.30
C PHE A 310 26.50 -8.19 -0.76
N VAL A 311 26.50 -7.30 0.23
CA VAL A 311 27.72 -6.79 0.86
C VAL A 311 27.96 -7.33 2.27
N THR A 312 27.23 -8.39 2.69
CA THR A 312 27.37 -8.99 4.04
C THR A 312 28.46 -10.05 4.14
N GLY A 313 29.13 -10.37 3.05
CA GLY A 313 30.13 -11.44 3.01
C GLY A 313 29.59 -12.81 2.63
N GLU A 314 28.42 -12.88 1.98
CA GLU A 314 27.90 -14.12 1.40
C GLU A 314 28.88 -14.74 0.38
N SER A 315 28.76 -16.06 0.17
CA SER A 315 29.56 -16.71 -0.88
C SER A 315 29.19 -16.17 -2.27
N ALA A 316 30.16 -16.09 -3.18
CA ALA A 316 29.94 -15.66 -4.55
C ALA A 316 28.82 -16.45 -5.26
N TYR A 317 28.72 -17.75 -4.98
CA TYR A 317 27.65 -18.59 -5.54
C TYR A 317 26.27 -18.20 -5.02
N ALA A 318 26.13 -17.94 -3.72
CA ALA A 318 24.87 -17.49 -3.13
C ALA A 318 24.49 -16.12 -3.73
N ALA A 319 25.39 -15.15 -3.74
CA ALA A 319 25.13 -13.82 -4.27
C ALA A 319 24.72 -13.86 -5.76
N LEU A 320 25.40 -14.65 -6.61
CA LEU A 320 25.03 -14.84 -8.02
C LEU A 320 23.65 -15.49 -8.16
N THR A 321 23.35 -16.49 -7.35
CA THR A 321 22.05 -17.18 -7.36
C THR A 321 20.93 -16.22 -7.01
N PHE A 322 21.06 -15.45 -5.94
CA PHE A 322 20.06 -14.46 -5.53
C PHE A 322 19.96 -13.31 -6.53
N SER A 323 21.05 -12.88 -7.16
CA SER A 323 21.02 -11.93 -8.27
C SER A 323 20.16 -12.45 -9.42
N PHE A 324 20.42 -13.66 -9.91
CA PHE A 324 19.64 -14.29 -10.99
C PHE A 324 18.15 -14.44 -10.62
N LEU A 325 17.84 -14.96 -9.44
CA LEU A 325 16.46 -15.13 -8.97
C LEU A 325 15.74 -13.77 -8.86
N SER A 326 16.45 -12.70 -8.47
CA SER A 326 15.89 -11.37 -8.38
C SER A 326 15.47 -10.79 -9.73
N TYR A 327 16.17 -11.12 -10.81
CA TYR A 327 15.72 -10.78 -12.17
C TYR A 327 14.41 -11.48 -12.56
N LEU A 328 14.17 -12.69 -12.08
CA LEU A 328 12.97 -13.44 -12.44
C LEU A 328 11.69 -12.78 -11.94
N VAL A 329 11.71 -12.03 -10.83
CA VAL A 329 10.52 -11.35 -10.32
C VAL A 329 10.07 -10.20 -11.22
N ALA A 330 10.96 -9.68 -12.07
CA ALA A 330 10.62 -8.66 -13.05
C ALA A 330 9.64 -9.19 -14.12
N ILE A 331 9.69 -10.49 -14.46
CA ILE A 331 8.84 -11.08 -15.49
C ILE A 331 7.35 -10.97 -15.16
N PRO A 332 6.84 -11.49 -14.02
CA PRO A 332 5.42 -11.35 -13.70
C PRO A 332 5.01 -9.90 -13.43
N SER A 333 5.92 -9.04 -13.00
CA SER A 333 5.65 -7.61 -12.85
C SER A 333 5.48 -6.92 -14.20
N ALA A 334 6.33 -7.24 -15.18
CA ALA A 334 6.25 -6.75 -16.56
C ALA A 334 4.95 -7.20 -17.24
N VAL A 335 4.51 -8.44 -17.02
CA VAL A 335 3.21 -8.94 -17.52
C VAL A 335 2.07 -8.00 -17.14
N LYS A 336 2.03 -7.52 -15.90
CA LYS A 336 0.99 -6.59 -15.45
C LYS A 336 1.07 -5.25 -16.19
N VAL A 337 2.26 -4.65 -16.27
CA VAL A 337 2.47 -3.35 -16.93
C VAL A 337 2.10 -3.42 -18.41
N PHE A 338 2.53 -4.47 -19.12
CA PHE A 338 2.18 -4.67 -20.53
C PHE A 338 0.67 -4.86 -20.74
N ASN A 339 0.01 -5.62 -19.85
CA ASN A 339 -1.42 -5.87 -19.96
C ASN A 339 -2.25 -4.62 -19.63
N TRP A 340 -1.85 -3.82 -18.66
CA TRP A 340 -2.48 -2.51 -18.40
C TRP A 340 -2.32 -1.56 -19.61
N THR A 341 -1.11 -1.47 -20.16
CA THR A 341 -0.84 -0.65 -21.36
C THR A 341 -1.65 -1.12 -22.56
N SER A 342 -1.76 -2.44 -22.77
CA SER A 342 -2.58 -3.04 -23.83
C SER A 342 -4.07 -2.79 -23.62
N THR A 343 -4.52 -2.71 -22.36
CA THR A 343 -5.90 -2.34 -22.02
C THR A 343 -6.17 -0.88 -22.39
N LEU A 344 -5.22 0.01 -22.13
CA LEU A 344 -5.33 1.44 -22.51
C LEU A 344 -5.33 1.64 -24.03
N TYR A 345 -4.60 0.82 -24.77
CA TYR A 345 -4.50 0.95 -26.22
C TYR A 345 -5.86 0.80 -26.90
N LYS A 346 -6.27 1.83 -27.66
CA LYS A 346 -7.60 1.95 -28.28
C LYS A 346 -8.78 1.90 -27.28
N GLY A 347 -8.56 2.23 -26.01
CA GLY A 347 -9.62 2.43 -25.03
C GLY A 347 -10.24 3.83 -25.15
N SER A 348 -11.51 3.96 -24.74
CA SER A 348 -12.18 5.27 -24.59
C SER A 348 -11.86 5.84 -23.22
N ILE A 349 -10.70 6.50 -23.10
CA ILE A 349 -10.13 6.93 -21.82
C ILE A 349 -10.87 8.17 -21.31
N SER A 350 -11.38 8.09 -20.08
CA SER A 350 -11.83 9.25 -19.33
C SER A 350 -10.77 9.65 -18.28
N TRP A 351 -10.55 10.96 -18.15
CA TRP A 351 -9.48 11.53 -17.32
C TRP A 351 -9.96 11.91 -15.93
N ASP A 352 -10.78 11.05 -15.32
CA ASP A 352 -11.24 11.24 -13.95
C ASP A 352 -10.11 10.99 -12.95
N THR A 353 -10.23 11.56 -11.76
CA THR A 353 -9.19 11.54 -10.76
C THR A 353 -8.60 10.14 -10.49
N PRO A 354 -9.37 9.03 -10.35
CA PRO A 354 -8.78 7.71 -10.16
C PRO A 354 -7.86 7.29 -11.30
N MET A 355 -8.20 7.68 -12.55
CA MET A 355 -7.39 7.35 -13.72
C MET A 355 -6.06 8.12 -13.75
N LEU A 356 -6.03 9.37 -13.27
CA LEU A 356 -4.78 10.13 -13.11
C LEU A 356 -3.83 9.44 -12.12
N TYR A 357 -4.36 8.92 -11.01
CA TYR A 357 -3.57 8.11 -10.07
C TYR A 357 -3.07 6.80 -10.70
N ALA A 358 -3.88 6.14 -11.53
CA ALA A 358 -3.47 4.92 -12.23
C ALA A 358 -2.34 5.20 -13.24
N PHE A 359 -2.42 6.29 -14.01
CA PHE A 359 -1.32 6.71 -14.89
C PHE A 359 -0.06 7.07 -14.12
N GLY A 360 -0.22 7.83 -13.02
CA GLY A 360 0.90 8.12 -12.11
C GLY A 360 1.56 6.86 -11.59
N PHE A 361 0.76 5.88 -11.13
CA PHE A 361 1.25 4.58 -10.71
C PHE A 361 2.07 3.89 -11.80
N ILE A 362 1.54 3.75 -13.03
CA ILE A 362 2.25 3.06 -14.11
C ILE A 362 3.60 3.70 -14.38
N GLY A 363 3.65 5.04 -14.50
CA GLY A 363 4.89 5.77 -14.78
C GLY A 363 5.93 5.62 -13.67
N LEU A 364 5.51 5.83 -12.42
CA LEU A 364 6.41 5.77 -11.27
C LEU A 364 6.84 4.34 -10.96
N PHE A 365 5.92 3.38 -11.03
CA PHE A 365 6.21 1.96 -10.84
C PHE A 365 7.17 1.43 -11.93
N LEU A 366 7.05 1.89 -13.18
CA LEU A 366 7.99 1.52 -14.25
C LEU A 366 9.41 1.96 -13.93
N ILE A 367 9.61 3.23 -13.50
CA ILE A 367 10.92 3.73 -13.08
C ILE A 367 11.43 2.93 -11.88
N GLY A 368 10.58 2.70 -10.88
CA GLY A 368 10.93 1.89 -9.71
C GLY A 368 11.32 0.46 -10.07
N GLY A 369 10.58 -0.21 -10.95
CA GLY A 369 10.86 -1.57 -11.39
C GLY A 369 12.16 -1.69 -12.19
N LEU A 370 12.42 -0.77 -13.13
CA LEU A 370 13.65 -0.75 -13.92
C LEU A 370 14.89 -0.46 -13.04
N THR A 371 14.79 0.45 -12.09
CA THR A 371 15.88 0.70 -11.13
C THR A 371 16.08 -0.46 -10.15
N GLY A 372 15.05 -1.28 -9.92
CA GLY A 372 15.16 -2.54 -9.20
C GLY A 372 16.04 -3.57 -9.89
N LEU A 373 16.03 -3.60 -11.24
CA LEU A 373 16.95 -4.46 -12.01
C LEU A 373 18.41 -4.05 -11.80
N PHE A 374 18.68 -2.74 -11.62
CA PHE A 374 20.04 -2.27 -11.30
C PHE A 374 20.49 -2.78 -9.93
N LEU A 375 19.62 -2.74 -8.92
CA LEU A 375 19.91 -3.26 -7.58
C LEU A 375 19.94 -4.81 -7.53
N ALA A 376 19.25 -5.49 -8.44
CA ALA A 376 19.34 -6.95 -8.58
C ALA A 376 20.67 -7.40 -9.21
N CYS A 377 21.36 -6.52 -9.96
CA CYS A 377 22.65 -6.79 -10.56
C CYS A 377 23.75 -6.72 -9.51
N LEU A 378 24.28 -7.88 -9.10
CA LEU A 378 25.32 -7.99 -8.07
C LEU A 378 26.49 -7.01 -8.31
N GLY A 379 27.04 -6.98 -9.54
CA GLY A 379 28.19 -6.12 -9.87
C GLY A 379 27.90 -4.62 -9.78
N LEU A 380 26.65 -4.21 -9.97
CA LEU A 380 26.24 -2.81 -9.84
C LEU A 380 25.85 -2.49 -8.38
N ASP A 381 25.11 -3.40 -7.71
CA ASP A 381 24.64 -3.16 -6.35
C ASP A 381 25.78 -2.91 -5.37
N ILE A 382 26.92 -3.58 -5.52
CA ILE A 382 28.12 -3.34 -4.70
C ILE A 382 28.51 -1.84 -4.65
N HIS A 383 28.28 -1.09 -5.74
CA HIS A 383 28.62 0.33 -5.82
C HIS A 383 27.51 1.27 -5.32
N ILE A 384 26.24 0.86 -5.43
CA ILE A 384 25.08 1.69 -5.06
C ILE A 384 24.36 1.23 -3.81
N HIS A 385 24.80 0.11 -3.21
CA HIS A 385 24.28 -0.42 -1.95
C HIS A 385 24.41 0.62 -0.84
N ASP A 386 23.36 0.74 -0.01
CA ASP A 386 23.28 1.72 1.09
C ASP A 386 23.54 3.19 0.68
N THR A 387 23.30 3.53 -0.58
CA THR A 387 23.27 4.91 -1.08
C THR A 387 21.84 5.44 -1.21
N TYR A 388 21.70 6.73 -1.57
CA TYR A 388 20.41 7.33 -1.90
C TYR A 388 19.75 6.74 -3.15
N PHE A 389 20.47 5.97 -3.98
CA PHE A 389 19.88 5.22 -5.09
C PHE A 389 18.86 4.18 -4.58
N VAL A 390 19.21 3.46 -3.51
CA VAL A 390 18.31 2.51 -2.85
C VAL A 390 17.08 3.22 -2.29
N VAL A 391 17.28 4.40 -1.67
CA VAL A 391 16.17 5.21 -1.13
C VAL A 391 15.21 5.66 -2.24
N ALA A 392 15.73 6.15 -3.35
CA ALA A 392 14.93 6.52 -4.50
C ALA A 392 14.15 5.32 -5.04
N HIS A 393 14.83 4.19 -5.27
CA HIS A 393 14.22 2.96 -5.79
C HIS A 393 13.00 2.53 -4.96
N PHE A 394 13.19 2.30 -3.67
CA PHE A 394 12.06 1.77 -2.89
C PHE A 394 10.94 2.79 -2.69
N HIS A 395 11.23 4.10 -2.71
CA HIS A 395 10.15 5.10 -2.71
C HIS A 395 9.37 5.13 -4.03
N TYR A 396 10.03 4.93 -5.18
CA TYR A 396 9.32 4.79 -6.46
C TYR A 396 8.39 3.58 -6.48
N ILE A 397 8.75 2.47 -5.81
CA ILE A 397 7.87 1.29 -5.66
C ILE A 397 6.80 1.53 -4.60
N MET A 398 7.19 1.96 -3.37
CA MET A 398 6.27 2.03 -2.24
C MET A 398 5.37 3.27 -2.30
N VAL A 399 5.93 4.44 -2.53
CA VAL A 399 5.15 5.69 -2.53
C VAL A 399 4.61 5.97 -3.93
N GLY A 400 5.46 5.89 -4.96
CA GLY A 400 5.06 6.03 -6.36
C GLY A 400 4.13 4.90 -6.85
N GLY A 401 4.27 3.70 -6.29
CA GLY A 401 3.41 2.54 -6.55
C GLY A 401 2.33 2.40 -5.48
N ALA A 402 2.66 1.82 -4.31
CA ALA A 402 1.64 1.40 -3.35
C ALA A 402 0.78 2.56 -2.83
N VAL A 403 1.37 3.71 -2.45
CA VAL A 403 0.58 4.84 -1.93
C VAL A 403 -0.21 5.54 -3.04
N MET A 404 0.37 5.67 -4.25
CA MET A 404 -0.36 6.21 -5.40
C MET A 404 -1.61 5.39 -5.72
N GLY A 405 -1.48 4.05 -5.75
CA GLY A 405 -2.63 3.16 -5.93
C GLY A 405 -3.60 3.19 -4.75
N TYR A 406 -3.13 3.30 -3.51
CA TYR A 406 -3.99 3.45 -2.34
C TYR A 406 -4.87 4.70 -2.41
N VAL A 407 -4.26 5.85 -2.72
CA VAL A 407 -5.00 7.12 -2.87
C VAL A 407 -5.95 7.05 -4.08
N GLY A 408 -5.50 6.47 -5.21
CA GLY A 408 -6.36 6.21 -6.37
C GLY A 408 -7.55 5.33 -6.04
N GLY A 409 -7.34 4.24 -5.26
CA GLY A 409 -8.40 3.36 -4.78
C GLY A 409 -9.36 4.07 -3.83
N LEU A 410 -8.87 4.90 -2.91
CA LEU A 410 -9.74 5.72 -2.06
C LEU A 410 -10.65 6.62 -2.91
N HIS A 411 -10.14 7.28 -3.96
CA HIS A 411 -10.96 8.09 -4.86
C HIS A 411 -11.95 7.25 -5.65
N PHE A 412 -11.53 6.08 -6.15
CA PHE A 412 -12.38 5.21 -6.94
C PHE A 412 -13.57 4.68 -6.12
N TRP A 413 -13.33 4.20 -4.90
CA TRP A 413 -14.38 3.64 -4.04
C TRP A 413 -14.95 4.64 -3.01
N TRP A 414 -14.50 5.89 -2.99
CA TRP A 414 -15.05 6.91 -2.09
C TRP A 414 -16.56 7.06 -2.20
N PRO A 415 -17.16 7.11 -3.41
CA PRO A 415 -18.60 7.12 -3.57
C PRO A 415 -19.29 5.90 -2.97
N LYS A 416 -18.67 4.72 -3.07
CA LYS A 416 -19.19 3.48 -2.45
C LYS A 416 -19.09 3.53 -0.94
N ILE A 417 -17.99 4.03 -0.39
CA ILE A 417 -17.74 4.13 1.05
C ILE A 417 -18.68 5.15 1.71
N THR A 418 -18.84 6.32 1.12
CA THR A 418 -19.50 7.47 1.76
C THR A 418 -20.87 7.84 1.17
N GLY A 419 -21.18 7.36 -0.03
CA GLY A 419 -22.32 7.82 -0.82
C GLY A 419 -22.17 9.23 -1.38
N ARG A 420 -20.97 9.80 -1.36
CA ARG A 420 -20.68 11.18 -1.75
C ARG A 420 -19.56 11.27 -2.77
N LEU A 421 -19.69 12.23 -3.69
CA LEU A 421 -18.63 12.62 -4.62
C LEU A 421 -17.78 13.72 -4.00
N TYR A 422 -16.50 13.73 -4.34
CA TYR A 422 -15.53 14.77 -3.99
C TYR A 422 -15.43 15.83 -5.12
N PRO A 423 -14.84 17.03 -4.85
CA PRO A 423 -14.66 18.06 -5.88
C PRO A 423 -13.60 17.64 -6.89
N GLU A 424 -14.02 17.33 -8.12
CA GLU A 424 -13.18 16.70 -9.15
C GLU A 424 -11.99 17.58 -9.59
N VAL A 425 -12.20 18.89 -9.77
CA VAL A 425 -11.12 19.80 -10.18
C VAL A 425 -10.00 19.83 -9.14
N LEU A 426 -10.35 19.97 -7.87
CA LEU A 426 -9.34 20.00 -6.78
C LEU A 426 -8.64 18.64 -6.65
N SER A 427 -9.35 17.55 -6.89
CA SER A 427 -8.79 16.19 -6.82
C SER A 427 -7.78 15.95 -7.95
N ARG A 428 -8.07 16.42 -9.18
CA ARG A 428 -7.12 16.37 -10.30
C ARG A 428 -5.86 17.20 -10.01
N ILE A 429 -6.03 18.41 -9.45
CA ILE A 429 -4.90 19.25 -9.02
C ILE A 429 -4.06 18.49 -7.99
N ALA A 430 -4.68 17.87 -6.99
CA ALA A 430 -3.97 17.10 -5.98
C ALA A 430 -3.19 15.92 -6.58
N ALA A 431 -3.77 15.17 -7.53
CA ALA A 431 -3.09 14.07 -8.20
C ALA A 431 -1.84 14.53 -8.97
N VAL A 432 -1.95 15.63 -9.73
CA VAL A 432 -0.82 16.23 -10.45
C VAL A 432 0.24 16.78 -9.47
N THR A 433 -0.18 17.47 -8.42
CA THR A 433 0.72 18.00 -7.38
C THR A 433 1.52 16.87 -6.71
N LEU A 434 0.84 15.77 -6.38
CA LEU A 434 1.47 14.58 -5.80
C LEU A 434 2.49 13.97 -6.77
N PHE A 435 2.14 13.79 -8.03
CA PHE A 435 3.03 13.23 -9.05
C PHE A 435 4.28 14.09 -9.27
N VAL A 436 4.10 15.41 -9.41
CA VAL A 436 5.21 16.36 -9.60
C VAL A 436 6.10 16.42 -8.35
N GLY A 437 5.49 16.60 -7.18
CA GLY A 437 6.23 16.64 -5.91
C GLY A 437 7.01 15.36 -5.65
N PHE A 438 6.44 14.21 -6.00
CA PHE A 438 7.11 12.92 -5.87
C PHE A 438 8.39 12.85 -6.73
N ASN A 439 8.30 13.18 -8.01
CA ASN A 439 9.46 13.14 -8.90
C ASN A 439 10.55 14.14 -8.49
N LEU A 440 10.17 15.37 -8.11
CA LEU A 440 11.10 16.36 -7.60
C LEU A 440 11.79 15.94 -6.30
N THR A 441 11.12 15.11 -5.48
CA THR A 441 11.70 14.58 -4.25
C THR A 441 12.70 13.47 -4.52
N PHE A 442 12.29 12.44 -5.28
CA PHE A 442 13.01 11.17 -5.32
C PHE A 442 13.87 10.97 -6.56
N PHE A 443 13.59 11.62 -7.69
CA PHE A 443 14.46 11.51 -8.86
C PHE A 443 15.87 12.07 -8.62
N PRO A 444 16.05 13.24 -7.96
CA PRO A 444 17.38 13.72 -7.58
C PRO A 444 18.15 12.76 -6.68
N GLN A 445 17.46 11.93 -5.90
CA GLN A 445 18.09 10.95 -5.02
C GLN A 445 18.72 9.77 -5.80
N PHE A 446 18.23 9.43 -6.99
CA PHE A 446 18.93 8.49 -7.87
C PHE A 446 20.30 9.04 -8.27
N ILE A 447 20.36 10.33 -8.63
CA ILE A 447 21.61 11.00 -9.02
C ILE A 447 22.55 11.07 -7.81
N LEU A 448 22.05 11.48 -6.64
CA LEU A 448 22.84 11.51 -5.40
C LEU A 448 23.44 10.15 -5.08
N GLY A 449 22.64 9.08 -5.18
CA GLY A 449 23.11 7.72 -4.90
C GLY A 449 24.09 7.19 -5.93
N TYR A 450 23.86 7.49 -7.22
CA TYR A 450 24.81 7.15 -8.30
C TYR A 450 26.17 7.84 -8.13
N LEU A 451 26.17 9.08 -7.62
CA LEU A 451 27.38 9.83 -7.29
C LEU A 451 28.01 9.43 -5.94
N GLY A 452 27.44 8.43 -5.24
CA GLY A 452 28.01 7.84 -4.04
C GLY A 452 27.55 8.46 -2.72
N MET A 453 26.52 9.31 -2.69
CA MET A 453 25.98 9.82 -1.42
C MET A 453 25.34 8.68 -0.61
N PRO A 454 25.88 8.35 0.61
CA PRO A 454 25.32 7.29 1.43
C PRO A 454 23.99 7.71 2.05
N ARG A 455 23.09 6.75 2.28
CA ARG A 455 21.84 6.97 3.03
C ARG A 455 22.09 6.97 4.55
N ARG A 456 21.16 7.56 5.31
CA ARG A 456 21.17 7.60 6.78
C ARG A 456 22.25 8.50 7.40
N TYR A 457 22.98 9.28 6.62
CA TYR A 457 23.97 10.24 7.12
C TYR A 457 23.33 11.59 7.37
N HIS A 458 23.63 12.20 8.50
CA HIS A 458 23.10 13.50 8.92
C HIS A 458 23.83 14.68 8.29
N THR A 459 24.97 14.46 7.66
CA THR A 459 25.79 15.44 6.94
C THR A 459 26.18 14.87 5.57
N TYR A 460 26.55 15.74 4.64
CA TYR A 460 27.00 15.35 3.30
C TYR A 460 27.97 16.38 2.73
N PRO A 461 28.84 15.99 1.75
CA PRO A 461 29.72 16.91 1.05
C PRO A 461 28.97 18.02 0.31
N PRO A 462 29.52 19.27 0.26
CA PRO A 462 28.84 20.43 -0.32
C PRO A 462 28.38 20.26 -1.77
N GLU A 463 29.05 19.44 -2.57
CA GLU A 463 28.69 19.14 -3.97
C GLU A 463 27.30 18.50 -4.12
N PHE A 464 26.75 17.88 -3.08
CA PHE A 464 25.43 17.28 -3.09
C PHE A 464 24.30 18.25 -2.68
N GLN A 465 24.63 19.49 -2.31
CA GLN A 465 23.64 20.43 -1.74
C GLN A 465 22.51 20.76 -2.71
N VAL A 466 22.81 21.07 -3.97
CA VAL A 466 21.80 21.46 -4.97
C VAL A 466 20.72 20.39 -5.11
N LEU A 467 21.12 19.12 -5.23
CA LEU A 467 20.18 18.01 -5.37
C LEU A 467 19.39 17.74 -4.08
N ASN A 468 20.00 17.94 -2.91
CA ASN A 468 19.29 17.84 -1.63
C ASN A 468 18.28 18.96 -1.44
N VAL A 469 18.58 20.20 -1.83
CA VAL A 469 17.64 21.33 -1.80
C VAL A 469 16.48 21.08 -2.74
N LEU A 470 16.74 20.61 -3.97
CA LEU A 470 15.69 20.25 -4.94
C LEU A 470 14.79 19.15 -4.39
N SER A 471 15.36 18.08 -3.81
CA SER A 471 14.63 16.99 -3.18
C SER A 471 13.76 17.49 -2.00
N SER A 472 14.24 18.45 -1.21
CA SER A 472 13.47 19.02 -0.08
C SER A 472 12.35 19.94 -0.54
N ALA A 473 12.57 20.73 -1.60
CA ALA A 473 11.51 21.52 -2.23
C ALA A 473 10.42 20.59 -2.81
N GLY A 474 10.81 19.51 -3.48
CA GLY A 474 9.88 18.48 -3.95
C GLY A 474 9.06 17.87 -2.81
N ALA A 475 9.69 17.57 -1.67
CA ALA A 475 9.01 17.01 -0.50
C ALA A 475 7.93 17.94 0.07
N SER A 476 8.13 19.25 0.01
CA SER A 476 7.12 20.24 0.42
C SER A 476 5.91 20.21 -0.51
N ILE A 477 6.12 20.11 -1.82
CA ILE A 477 5.05 19.95 -2.82
C ILE A 477 4.33 18.61 -2.63
N LEU A 478 5.07 17.53 -2.39
CA LEU A 478 4.53 16.21 -2.13
C LEU A 478 3.65 16.18 -0.88
N ALA A 479 4.07 16.84 0.20
CA ALA A 479 3.29 16.97 1.43
C ALA A 479 1.95 17.66 1.17
N LEU A 480 1.94 18.74 0.38
CA LEU A 480 0.71 19.41 -0.06
C LEU A 480 -0.18 18.44 -0.86
N GLY A 481 0.41 17.66 -1.78
CA GLY A 481 -0.30 16.64 -2.57
C GLY A 481 -1.02 15.59 -1.72
N TYR A 482 -0.53 15.28 -0.51
CA TYR A 482 -1.21 14.37 0.43
C TYR A 482 -2.20 15.08 1.36
N LEU A 483 -1.94 16.32 1.74
CA LEU A 483 -2.85 17.09 2.60
C LEU A 483 -4.17 17.43 1.88
N LEU A 484 -4.11 17.75 0.59
CA LEU A 484 -5.30 18.10 -0.20
C LEU A 484 -6.36 16.99 -0.19
N PRO A 485 -6.05 15.71 -0.54
CA PRO A 485 -7.02 14.61 -0.46
C PRO A 485 -7.63 14.45 0.92
N MET A 486 -6.84 14.54 1.99
CA MET A 486 -7.35 14.46 3.36
C MET A 486 -8.41 15.54 3.63
N LEU A 487 -8.15 16.77 3.19
CA LEU A 487 -9.05 17.89 3.44
C LEU A 487 -10.35 17.76 2.63
N TYR A 488 -10.26 17.58 1.30
CA TYR A 488 -11.47 17.58 0.47
C TYR A 488 -12.27 16.27 0.57
N LEU A 489 -11.65 15.12 0.80
CA LEU A 489 -12.38 13.88 1.05
C LEU A 489 -13.17 13.99 2.36
N THR A 490 -12.54 14.48 3.44
CA THR A 490 -13.23 14.71 4.70
C THR A 490 -14.37 15.74 4.54
N TRP A 491 -14.12 16.85 3.85
CA TRP A 491 -15.15 17.85 3.52
C TRP A 491 -16.31 17.22 2.73
N SER A 492 -16.01 16.37 1.77
CA SER A 492 -17.01 15.74 0.89
C SER A 492 -17.96 14.81 1.63
N MET A 493 -17.56 14.22 2.76
CA MET A 493 -18.44 13.39 3.59
C MET A 493 -19.71 14.15 4.04
N ARG A 494 -19.61 15.46 4.19
CA ARG A 494 -20.74 16.31 4.61
C ARG A 494 -21.34 17.13 3.46
N TYR A 495 -20.51 17.69 2.60
CA TYR A 495 -20.90 18.70 1.61
C TYR A 495 -20.80 18.19 0.15
N GLY A 496 -20.23 17.01 -0.07
CA GLY A 496 -20.12 16.42 -1.42
C GLY A 496 -21.50 16.11 -2.02
N LYS A 497 -21.60 16.18 -3.35
CA LYS A 497 -22.81 15.75 -4.08
C LYS A 497 -23.11 14.28 -3.76
N VAL A 498 -24.39 13.91 -3.68
CA VAL A 498 -24.78 12.51 -3.48
C VAL A 498 -24.36 11.72 -4.72
N ALA A 499 -23.63 10.63 -4.51
CA ALA A 499 -23.25 9.72 -5.58
C ALA A 499 -24.41 8.77 -5.90
N GLY A 500 -24.55 8.42 -7.16
CA GLY A 500 -25.42 7.29 -7.56
C GLY A 500 -24.80 5.95 -7.09
N GLN A 501 -25.54 4.89 -7.30
CA GLN A 501 -25.10 3.53 -6.97
C GLN A 501 -23.78 3.16 -7.67
N ASN A 502 -23.62 3.51 -8.94
CA ASN A 502 -22.45 3.24 -9.77
C ASN A 502 -22.07 4.48 -10.60
N PRO A 503 -21.34 5.45 -10.04
CA PRO A 503 -21.02 6.70 -10.73
C PRO A 503 -20.02 6.53 -11.89
N TRP A 504 -19.30 5.40 -11.95
CA TRP A 504 -18.22 5.15 -12.91
C TRP A 504 -18.60 4.25 -14.09
N PRO A 505 -19.84 3.81 -14.27
CA PRO A 505 -20.34 2.63 -14.98
C PRO A 505 -19.37 1.42 -14.95
N ALA A 506 -18.91 1.08 -13.74
CA ALA A 506 -18.01 -0.04 -13.51
C ALA A 506 -18.75 -1.38 -13.52
N THR A 507 -18.05 -2.47 -13.86
CA THR A 507 -18.64 -3.81 -14.01
C THR A 507 -18.65 -4.64 -12.73
N GLY A 508 -17.95 -4.21 -11.69
CA GLY A 508 -17.76 -4.94 -10.44
C GLY A 508 -19.06 -5.16 -9.66
N LEU A 509 -19.12 -6.27 -8.90
CA LEU A 509 -20.29 -6.64 -8.11
C LEU A 509 -20.56 -5.66 -6.97
N GLU A 510 -19.52 -5.04 -6.43
CA GLU A 510 -19.62 -4.01 -5.40
C GLU A 510 -20.43 -2.79 -5.86
N TRP A 511 -20.55 -2.56 -7.16
CA TRP A 511 -21.34 -1.48 -7.73
C TRP A 511 -22.82 -1.86 -7.97
N LYS A 512 -23.21 -3.12 -7.67
CA LYS A 512 -24.59 -3.59 -7.75
C LYS A 512 -25.38 -3.43 -6.45
N THR A 513 -24.74 -2.99 -5.39
CA THR A 513 -25.40 -2.64 -4.13
C THR A 513 -25.40 -1.13 -3.92
N ASP A 514 -26.20 -0.65 -2.98
CA ASP A 514 -26.33 0.77 -2.66
C ASP A 514 -25.01 1.44 -2.28
N SER A 515 -24.95 2.75 -2.41
CA SER A 515 -23.82 3.60 -2.02
C SER A 515 -24.28 4.66 -1.01
N PRO A 516 -23.99 4.52 0.29
CA PRO A 516 -23.26 3.46 0.99
C PRO A 516 -24.03 2.12 1.04
N PRO A 517 -23.32 0.97 1.15
CA PRO A 517 -23.98 -0.33 1.22
C PRO A 517 -24.75 -0.55 2.53
N PRO A 518 -25.79 -1.42 2.54
CA PRO A 518 -26.42 -1.88 3.77
C PRO A 518 -25.45 -2.73 4.61
N THR A 519 -25.81 -3.00 5.87
CA THR A 519 -24.98 -3.80 6.80
C THR A 519 -24.65 -5.18 6.24
N GLU A 520 -25.62 -5.85 5.60
CA GLU A 520 -25.45 -7.18 5.01
C GLU A 520 -24.95 -7.17 3.56
N ASN A 521 -24.41 -6.06 3.06
CA ASN A 521 -23.87 -5.84 1.72
C ASN A 521 -24.91 -5.89 0.60
N PHE A 522 -25.78 -6.90 0.56
CA PHE A 522 -26.79 -7.11 -0.48
C PHE A 522 -28.14 -7.48 0.16
N HIS A 523 -29.22 -6.93 -0.34
CA HIS A 523 -30.57 -7.31 0.07
C HIS A 523 -30.93 -8.74 -0.33
N VAL A 524 -30.40 -9.19 -1.48
CA VAL A 524 -30.52 -10.55 -2.00
C VAL A 524 -29.15 -11.00 -2.45
N THR A 525 -28.77 -12.23 -2.14
CA THR A 525 -27.49 -12.80 -2.58
C THR A 525 -27.40 -12.72 -4.11
N PRO A 526 -26.39 -12.04 -4.66
CA PRO A 526 -26.26 -11.90 -6.10
C PRO A 526 -25.84 -13.21 -6.75
N GLU A 527 -26.28 -13.43 -7.98
CA GLU A 527 -25.81 -14.52 -8.84
C GLU A 527 -24.95 -13.93 -9.98
N VAL A 528 -23.79 -14.51 -10.20
CA VAL A 528 -22.82 -14.02 -11.19
C VAL A 528 -22.91 -14.88 -12.45
N THR A 529 -23.45 -14.28 -13.52
CA THR A 529 -23.63 -14.96 -14.81
C THR A 529 -22.75 -14.39 -15.93
N TRP A 530 -21.97 -13.35 -15.65
CA TRP A 530 -21.12 -12.62 -16.62
C TRP A 530 -19.63 -12.80 -16.33
N GLU A 531 -18.83 -12.59 -17.39
CA GLU A 531 -17.37 -12.61 -17.29
C GLU A 531 -16.84 -11.31 -16.63
N PRO A 532 -15.69 -11.36 -15.94
CA PRO A 532 -15.12 -10.16 -15.33
C PRO A 532 -14.74 -9.12 -16.40
N TYR A 533 -14.99 -7.85 -16.07
CA TYR A 533 -14.68 -6.70 -16.96
C TYR A 533 -15.37 -6.72 -18.31
N ASP A 534 -16.51 -7.41 -18.44
CA ASP A 534 -17.31 -7.41 -19.68
C ASP A 534 -18.13 -6.12 -19.78
N PHE A 535 -17.60 -5.13 -20.48
CA PHE A 535 -18.30 -3.88 -20.78
C PHE A 535 -19.22 -3.98 -21.99
N GLN A 536 -19.10 -5.01 -22.84
CA GLN A 536 -19.81 -5.10 -24.11
C GLN A 536 -21.19 -5.72 -23.97
N ASN A 537 -21.34 -6.68 -23.04
CA ASN A 537 -22.58 -7.45 -22.87
C ASN A 537 -23.32 -7.08 -21.57
N ARG A 538 -23.22 -5.81 -21.16
CA ARG A 538 -23.78 -5.30 -19.89
C ARG A 538 -24.76 -4.14 -20.14
N PRO A 539 -25.96 -4.42 -20.65
CA PRO A 539 -26.98 -3.39 -20.90
C PRO A 539 -27.45 -2.70 -19.61
N ASP A 540 -27.29 -3.34 -18.47
CA ASP A 540 -27.57 -2.78 -17.13
C ASP A 540 -26.64 -1.61 -16.74
N LEU A 541 -25.53 -1.41 -17.46
CA LEU A 541 -24.65 -0.26 -17.30
C LEU A 541 -25.05 0.94 -18.20
N GLY A 542 -26.17 0.86 -18.91
CA GLY A 542 -26.60 1.90 -19.85
C GLY A 542 -25.74 1.97 -21.11
N LEU A 543 -24.95 0.94 -21.39
CA LEU A 543 -24.05 0.86 -22.52
C LEU A 543 -24.75 0.11 -23.65
N ALA A 544 -25.27 0.83 -24.65
CA ALA A 544 -25.71 0.18 -25.88
C ALA A 544 -24.49 -0.42 -26.58
N ALA A 545 -24.62 -1.64 -27.10
CA ALA A 545 -23.55 -2.29 -27.87
C ALA A 545 -23.09 -1.35 -28.99
N GLY A 546 -21.83 -0.89 -28.93
CA GLY A 546 -21.24 0.00 -29.93
C GLY A 546 -21.52 1.51 -29.78
N ALA A 547 -22.30 1.96 -28.81
CA ALA A 547 -22.46 3.38 -28.53
C ALA A 547 -21.30 3.95 -27.70
N PRO A 548 -20.84 5.20 -27.94
CA PRO A 548 -19.96 5.88 -27.03
C PRO A 548 -20.68 6.02 -25.68
N LEU A 549 -19.95 5.64 -24.60
CA LEU A 549 -20.49 5.71 -23.24
C LEU A 549 -20.88 7.15 -22.89
N PRO A 550 -22.00 7.38 -22.18
CA PRO A 550 -22.31 8.70 -21.66
C PRO A 550 -21.13 9.20 -20.83
N ALA A 551 -20.80 10.47 -20.98
CA ALA A 551 -19.81 11.11 -20.11
C ALA A 551 -20.21 10.86 -18.65
N PRO A 552 -19.25 10.60 -17.76
CA PRO A 552 -19.56 10.50 -16.33
C PRO A 552 -20.36 11.75 -15.93
N ALA A 553 -21.31 11.57 -15.01
CA ALA A 553 -22.18 12.63 -14.53
C ALA A 553 -21.39 13.65 -13.68
N HIS A 554 -20.46 14.34 -14.30
CA HIS A 554 -19.91 15.58 -13.77
C HIS A 554 -20.97 16.65 -14.03
N GLY A 555 -21.74 16.94 -12.99
CA GLY A 555 -22.55 18.15 -13.03
C GLY A 555 -21.59 19.33 -13.25
N ASP A 556 -21.86 20.10 -14.28
CA ASP A 556 -21.24 21.39 -14.49
C ASP A 556 -21.24 22.16 -13.16
N ASP A 557 -20.03 22.62 -12.74
CA ASP A 557 -19.64 23.56 -11.67
C ASP A 557 -20.23 23.43 -10.26
#